data_de48c778278efed8b049f29f12afb910
#
_entry.id   de48c778278efed8b049f29f12afb910
#
_cell.length_a   1.000
_cell.length_b   1.000
_cell.length_c   1.000
_cell.angle_alpha   90.00
_cell.angle_beta   90.00
_cell.angle_gamma   90.00
#
_symmetry.space_group_name_H-M   'P 1'
#
loop_
_entity.id
_entity.type
_entity.pdbx_description
1 polymer ?
#
loop_
_entity_poly.entity_id
_entity_poly.type
_entity_poly.pdbx_seq_one_letter_code
_entity_poly.pdbx_strand_id
1 'polypeptide(L)'
;MTEKVAEKSLAPGDHGTTYGGNPLVGAAVSAVLDIYEEKDILSHVKEVSVYLEEKLDKLVKNYEFVTARRGKGLMQGLVITLKPADICKKALENGLVIISAGSDVLRIVPPLVIEKEHVDEMLCKLEHTFSEILL
;
A
#
# COMPACT_ATOMS: atom_id res chain seq x y z
N MET A 1 22.25 -8.79 4.02
CA MET A 1 23.16 -8.84 2.83
C MET A 1 24.30 -9.76 3.14
N THR A 2 24.69 -10.65 2.23
CA THR A 2 25.87 -11.52 2.46
C THR A 2 27.15 -10.71 2.27
N GLU A 3 28.24 -11.11 2.96
CA GLU A 3 29.55 -10.44 2.88
C GLU A 3 30.03 -10.27 1.44
N LYS A 4 29.94 -11.33 0.62
CA LYS A 4 30.28 -11.29 -0.81
C LYS A 4 29.52 -10.24 -1.64
N VAL A 5 28.29 -9.94 -1.27
CA VAL A 5 27.48 -8.94 -1.98
C VAL A 5 27.83 -7.54 -1.47
N ALA A 6 28.06 -7.38 -0.17
CA ALA A 6 28.48 -6.11 0.42
C ALA A 6 29.81 -5.62 -0.15
N GLU A 7 30.81 -6.50 -0.23
CA GLU A 7 32.14 -6.17 -0.78
C GLU A 7 32.13 -5.69 -2.25
N LYS A 8 31.14 -6.14 -3.03
CA LYS A 8 31.05 -5.83 -4.47
C LYS A 8 30.09 -4.72 -4.82
N SER A 9 29.17 -4.35 -3.91
CA SER A 9 28.06 -3.46 -4.22
C SER A 9 28.04 -2.14 -3.46
N LEU A 10 28.82 -2.03 -2.39
CA LEU A 10 28.87 -0.81 -1.56
C LEU A 10 30.31 -0.42 -1.29
N ALA A 11 30.67 0.80 -1.62
CA ALA A 11 31.94 1.43 -1.26
C ALA A 11 31.74 2.42 -0.09
N PRO A 12 32.83 2.76 0.64
CA PRO A 12 32.73 3.81 1.66
C PRO A 12 32.15 5.10 1.07
N GLY A 13 31.07 5.60 1.63
CA GLY A 13 30.35 6.80 1.16
C GLY A 13 29.10 6.55 0.34
N ASP A 14 28.85 5.33 -0.15
CA ASP A 14 27.66 5.01 -0.96
C ASP A 14 26.37 5.00 -0.13
N HIS A 15 26.46 4.70 1.15
CA HIS A 15 25.31 4.65 2.05
C HIS A 15 25.68 5.18 3.43
N GLY A 16 24.94 6.16 3.88
CA GLY A 16 25.10 6.73 5.21
C GLY A 16 23.83 7.42 5.67
N THR A 17 23.59 7.41 6.98
CA THR A 17 22.45 8.09 7.59
C THR A 17 22.82 8.57 8.99
N THR A 18 22.33 9.75 9.36
CA THR A 18 22.57 10.34 10.68
C THR A 18 21.97 9.49 11.82
N TYR A 19 20.83 8.84 11.57
CA TYR A 19 20.10 8.09 12.61
C TYR A 19 20.24 6.58 12.48
N GLY A 20 20.87 6.06 11.42
CA GLY A 20 21.00 4.62 11.19
C GLY A 20 21.85 3.93 12.26
N GLY A 21 21.42 2.76 12.69
CA GLY A 21 22.15 1.90 13.63
C GLY A 21 22.21 2.39 15.09
N ASN A 22 21.43 3.43 15.45
CA ASN A 22 21.40 3.83 16.85
C ASN A 22 20.58 2.83 17.70
N PRO A 23 20.83 2.76 19.05
CA PRO A 23 20.18 1.77 19.90
C PRO A 23 18.64 1.85 19.94
N LEU A 24 18.06 3.04 19.86
CA LEU A 24 16.61 3.24 19.84
C LEU A 24 15.98 2.65 18.57
N VAL A 25 16.56 2.91 17.41
CA VAL A 25 16.12 2.31 16.15
C VAL A 25 16.28 0.79 16.18
N GLY A 26 17.40 0.29 16.71
CA GLY A 26 17.61 -1.15 16.88
C GLY A 26 16.52 -1.81 17.73
N ALA A 27 16.19 -1.22 18.88
CA ALA A 27 15.12 -1.69 19.75
C ALA A 27 13.74 -1.66 19.07
N ALA A 28 13.44 -0.58 18.34
CA ALA A 28 12.18 -0.49 17.60
C ALA A 28 12.06 -1.55 16.49
N VAL A 29 13.14 -1.81 15.75
CA VAL A 29 13.16 -2.87 14.72
C VAL A 29 12.95 -4.25 15.35
N SER A 30 13.64 -4.56 16.48
CA SER A 30 13.43 -5.82 17.19
C SER A 30 11.98 -5.99 17.61
N ALA A 31 11.38 -4.99 18.25
CA ALA A 31 9.97 -5.03 18.66
C ALA A 31 9.00 -5.24 17.47
N VAL A 32 9.28 -4.65 16.31
CA VAL A 32 8.48 -4.89 15.11
C VAL A 32 8.62 -6.34 14.63
N LEU A 33 9.82 -6.92 14.64
CA LEU A 33 10.03 -8.32 14.25
C LEU A 33 9.32 -9.28 15.21
N ASP A 34 9.40 -9.03 16.53
CA ASP A 34 8.68 -9.81 17.53
C ASP A 34 7.16 -9.80 17.28
N ILE A 35 6.58 -8.62 16.96
CA ILE A 35 5.16 -8.50 16.60
C ILE A 35 4.82 -9.29 15.33
N TYR A 36 5.71 -9.30 14.33
CA TYR A 36 5.50 -10.08 13.10
C TYR A 36 5.39 -11.57 13.38
N GLU A 37 6.23 -12.09 14.31
CA GLU A 37 6.20 -13.49 14.71
C GLU A 37 5.01 -13.81 15.63
N GLU A 38 4.81 -13.04 16.69
CA GLU A 38 3.75 -13.26 17.69
C GLU A 38 2.34 -13.20 17.10
N LYS A 39 2.10 -12.32 16.12
CA LYS A 39 0.80 -12.13 15.49
C LYS A 39 0.65 -12.82 14.15
N ASP A 40 1.64 -13.58 13.71
CA ASP A 40 1.68 -14.20 12.38
C ASP A 40 1.24 -13.26 11.24
N ILE A 41 1.79 -12.05 11.26
CA ILE A 41 1.43 -10.96 10.34
C ILE A 41 1.51 -11.39 8.88
N LEU A 42 2.47 -12.26 8.51
CA LEU A 42 2.63 -12.68 7.12
C LEU A 42 1.47 -13.55 6.62
N SER A 43 0.93 -14.44 7.47
CA SER A 43 -0.24 -15.26 7.11
C SER A 43 -1.49 -14.39 7.06
N HIS A 44 -1.66 -13.48 8.00
CA HIS A 44 -2.74 -12.50 8.01
C HIS A 44 -2.74 -11.65 6.73
N VAL A 45 -1.60 -11.07 6.35
CA VAL A 45 -1.45 -10.29 5.11
C VAL A 45 -1.79 -11.12 3.87
N LYS A 46 -1.39 -12.39 3.80
CA LYS A 46 -1.75 -13.27 2.69
C LYS A 46 -3.26 -13.44 2.56
N GLU A 47 -3.96 -13.66 3.67
CA GLU A 47 -5.41 -13.84 3.67
C GLU A 47 -6.13 -12.56 3.26
N VAL A 48 -5.84 -11.44 3.93
CA VAL A 48 -6.51 -10.15 3.66
C VAL A 48 -6.19 -9.62 2.27
N SER A 49 -4.98 -9.88 1.75
CA SER A 49 -4.61 -9.44 0.40
C SER A 49 -5.44 -10.12 -0.69
N VAL A 50 -5.75 -11.40 -0.57
CA VAL A 50 -6.64 -12.10 -1.52
C VAL A 50 -8.01 -11.43 -1.55
N TYR A 51 -8.58 -11.15 -0.38
CA TYR A 51 -9.85 -10.46 -0.25
C TYR A 51 -9.81 -9.06 -0.89
N LEU A 52 -8.78 -8.28 -0.59
CA LEU A 52 -8.57 -6.95 -1.18
C LEU A 52 -8.47 -7.03 -2.70
N GLU A 53 -7.70 -7.97 -3.23
CA GLU A 53 -7.50 -8.16 -4.67
C GLU A 53 -8.82 -8.47 -5.38
N GLU A 54 -9.61 -9.40 -4.85
CA GLU A 54 -10.93 -9.75 -5.40
C GLU A 54 -11.88 -8.55 -5.45
N LYS A 55 -11.85 -7.71 -4.43
CA LYS A 55 -12.68 -6.50 -4.36
C LYS A 55 -12.21 -5.44 -5.35
N LEU A 56 -10.91 -5.20 -5.45
CA LEU A 56 -10.35 -4.24 -6.41
C LEU A 56 -10.55 -4.69 -7.87
N ASP A 57 -10.50 -6.00 -8.14
CA ASP A 57 -10.79 -6.55 -9.47
C ASP A 57 -12.26 -6.33 -9.89
N LYS A 58 -13.19 -6.18 -8.94
CA LYS A 58 -14.56 -5.76 -9.25
C LYS A 58 -14.61 -4.31 -9.71
N LEU A 59 -13.81 -3.42 -9.12
CA LEU A 59 -13.73 -2.02 -9.57
C LEU A 59 -13.22 -1.94 -11.01
N VAL A 60 -12.23 -2.76 -11.39
CA VAL A 60 -11.74 -2.85 -12.77
C VAL A 60 -12.84 -3.25 -13.75
N LYS A 61 -13.77 -4.11 -13.31
CA LYS A 61 -14.90 -4.55 -14.16
C LYS A 61 -16.04 -3.53 -14.22
N ASN A 62 -16.25 -2.78 -13.15
CA ASN A 62 -17.42 -1.92 -12.98
C ASN A 62 -17.20 -0.49 -13.49
N TYR A 63 -15.95 -0.04 -13.57
CA TYR A 63 -15.62 1.35 -13.93
C TYR A 63 -14.68 1.37 -15.13
N GLU A 64 -15.14 1.87 -16.27
CA GLU A 64 -14.35 1.93 -17.52
C GLU A 64 -13.04 2.70 -17.40
N PHE A 65 -12.99 3.71 -16.54
CA PHE A 65 -11.78 4.49 -16.30
C PHE A 65 -10.75 3.77 -15.39
N VAL A 66 -11.11 2.64 -14.76
CA VAL A 66 -10.20 1.76 -14.02
C VAL A 66 -9.78 0.62 -14.93
N THR A 67 -8.60 0.71 -15.53
CA THR A 67 -8.19 -0.17 -16.63
C THR A 67 -7.49 -1.44 -16.18
N ALA A 68 -6.84 -1.41 -15.02
CA ALA A 68 -6.13 -2.57 -14.49
C ALA A 68 -5.88 -2.43 -12.97
N ARG A 69 -5.68 -3.57 -12.32
CA ARG A 69 -5.08 -3.65 -10.99
C ARG A 69 -3.66 -4.20 -11.11
N ARG A 70 -2.76 -3.69 -10.28
CA ARG A 70 -1.40 -4.23 -10.11
C ARG A 70 -0.96 -4.10 -8.67
N GLY A 71 -0.10 -4.99 -8.21
CA GLY A 71 0.42 -4.96 -6.83
C GLY A 71 0.71 -6.35 -6.31
N LYS A 72 1.10 -6.41 -5.04
CA LYS A 72 1.36 -7.64 -4.30
C LYS A 72 1.05 -7.43 -2.83
N GLY A 73 0.38 -8.40 -2.22
CA GLY A 73 -0.03 -8.29 -0.83
C GLY A 73 -0.96 -7.09 -0.64
N LEU A 74 -0.76 -6.33 0.41
CA LEU A 74 -1.55 -5.12 0.70
C LEU A 74 -1.06 -3.85 -0.03
N MET A 75 0.05 -3.92 -0.79
CA MET A 75 0.45 -2.82 -1.67
C MET A 75 -0.23 -3.00 -3.03
N GLN A 76 -1.31 -2.27 -3.25
CA GLN A 76 -2.14 -2.36 -4.45
C GLN A 76 -2.19 -1.03 -5.20
N GLY A 77 -2.40 -1.11 -6.50
CA GLY A 77 -2.57 0.05 -7.37
C GLY A 77 -3.66 -0.19 -8.40
N LEU A 78 -4.52 0.80 -8.59
CA LEU A 78 -5.48 0.85 -9.68
C LEU A 78 -4.94 1.76 -10.78
N VAL A 79 -4.79 1.22 -11.96
CA VAL A 79 -4.42 2.01 -13.17
C VAL A 79 -5.69 2.67 -13.68
N ILE A 80 -5.64 3.99 -13.85
CA ILE A 80 -6.81 4.79 -14.21
C ILE A 80 -6.52 5.72 -15.38
N THR A 81 -7.55 6.07 -16.12
CA THR A 81 -7.45 7.05 -17.22
C THR A 81 -7.74 8.48 -16.77
N LEU A 82 -8.33 8.66 -15.61
CA LEU A 82 -8.57 9.96 -15.00
C LEU A 82 -7.31 10.45 -14.26
N LYS A 83 -7.29 11.71 -13.89
CA LYS A 83 -6.17 12.31 -13.15
C LYS A 83 -6.16 11.84 -11.70
N PRO A 84 -5.14 11.07 -11.25
CA PRO A 84 -5.13 10.48 -9.89
C PRO A 84 -5.21 11.53 -8.77
N ALA A 85 -4.60 12.70 -8.96
CA ALA A 85 -4.59 13.76 -7.95
C ALA A 85 -5.99 14.28 -7.61
N ASP A 86 -6.89 14.36 -8.59
CA ASP A 86 -8.24 14.83 -8.38
C ASP A 86 -9.07 13.80 -7.60
N ILE A 87 -8.87 12.50 -7.89
CA ILE A 87 -9.47 11.41 -7.13
C ILE A 87 -8.94 11.37 -5.70
N CYS A 88 -7.61 11.50 -5.51
CA CYS A 88 -7.02 11.53 -4.17
C CYS A 88 -7.57 12.69 -3.33
N LYS A 89 -7.73 13.88 -3.92
CA LYS A 89 -8.32 15.03 -3.23
C LYS A 89 -9.76 14.75 -2.81
N LYS A 90 -10.57 14.22 -3.71
CA LYS A 90 -11.97 13.92 -3.43
C LYS A 90 -12.12 12.77 -2.43
N ALA A 91 -11.29 11.74 -2.52
CA ALA A 91 -11.24 10.66 -1.55
C ALA A 91 -10.93 11.16 -0.13
N LEU A 92 -10.02 12.13 -0.01
CA LEU A 92 -9.70 12.75 1.28
C LEU A 92 -10.92 13.50 1.87
N GLU A 93 -11.70 14.20 1.06
CA GLU A 93 -12.96 14.84 1.47
C GLU A 93 -13.97 13.79 1.98
N ASN A 94 -13.97 12.59 1.41
CA ASN A 94 -14.80 11.46 1.82
C ASN A 94 -14.19 10.61 2.95
N GLY A 95 -13.12 11.08 3.59
CA GLY A 95 -12.48 10.41 4.72
C GLY A 95 -11.66 9.18 4.33
N LEU A 96 -11.14 9.14 3.08
CA LEU A 96 -10.26 8.07 2.59
C LEU A 96 -8.91 8.64 2.14
N VAL A 97 -7.83 8.18 2.76
CA VAL A 97 -6.46 8.56 2.38
C VAL A 97 -5.91 7.53 1.40
N ILE A 98 -5.76 7.94 0.15
CA ILE A 98 -5.04 7.22 -0.90
C ILE A 98 -4.05 8.17 -1.57
N ILE A 99 -3.06 7.63 -2.26
CA ILE A 99 -2.02 8.44 -2.91
C ILE A 99 -1.89 8.12 -4.39
N SER A 100 -1.39 9.07 -5.17
CA SER A 100 -1.00 8.84 -6.55
C SER A 100 0.38 8.19 -6.65
N ALA A 101 0.60 7.37 -7.67
CA ALA A 101 1.90 6.83 -8.03
C ALA A 101 2.10 6.95 -9.54
N GLY A 102 3.03 7.81 -9.94
CA GLY A 102 3.16 8.20 -11.34
C GLY A 102 1.98 9.05 -11.82
N SER A 103 1.70 8.97 -13.11
CA SER A 103 0.67 9.79 -13.77
C SER A 103 -0.72 9.17 -13.82
N ASP A 104 -0.83 7.86 -13.57
CA ASP A 104 -2.00 7.04 -13.92
C ASP A 104 -2.41 6.01 -12.85
N VAL A 105 -1.83 6.06 -11.64
CA VAL A 105 -2.09 5.05 -10.61
C VAL A 105 -2.59 5.66 -9.32
N LEU A 106 -3.67 5.11 -8.81
CA LEU A 106 -4.09 5.25 -7.41
C LEU A 106 -3.43 4.15 -6.58
N ARG A 107 -2.61 4.52 -5.61
CA ARG A 107 -1.93 3.58 -4.72
C ARG A 107 -2.66 3.44 -3.41
N ILE A 108 -2.88 2.19 -3.02
CA ILE A 108 -3.51 1.75 -1.77
C ILE A 108 -2.45 1.00 -0.98
N VAL A 109 -2.09 1.53 0.20
CA VAL A 109 -1.05 0.96 1.09
C VAL A 109 -1.55 1.04 2.54
N PRO A 110 -2.47 0.17 2.93
CA PRO A 110 -2.99 0.16 4.29
C PRO A 110 -1.98 -0.43 5.28
N PRO A 111 -2.17 -0.24 6.60
CA PRO A 111 -1.44 -0.96 7.62
C PRO A 111 -1.58 -2.47 7.46
N LEU A 112 -0.53 -3.24 7.85
CA LEU A 112 -0.54 -4.70 7.69
C LEU A 112 -1.53 -5.43 8.61
N VAL A 113 -2.11 -4.73 9.57
CA VAL A 113 -3.07 -5.24 10.57
C VAL A 113 -4.52 -4.91 10.25
N ILE A 114 -4.83 -4.51 9.00
CA ILE A 114 -6.21 -4.27 8.60
C ILE A 114 -6.99 -5.58 8.51
N GLU A 115 -8.29 -5.49 8.77
CA GLU A 115 -9.25 -6.59 8.64
C GLU A 115 -10.11 -6.40 7.38
N LYS A 116 -10.91 -7.43 7.04
CA LYS A 116 -11.81 -7.41 5.86
C LYS A 116 -12.84 -6.27 5.94
N GLU A 117 -13.29 -5.94 7.13
CA GLU A 117 -14.22 -4.82 7.39
C GLU A 117 -13.63 -3.47 6.98
N HIS A 118 -12.33 -3.25 7.23
CA HIS A 118 -11.63 -2.04 6.80
C HIS A 118 -11.48 -1.98 5.27
N VAL A 119 -11.33 -3.14 4.61
CA VAL A 119 -11.33 -3.23 3.14
C VAL A 119 -12.70 -2.83 2.59
N ASP A 120 -13.79 -3.34 3.19
CA ASP A 120 -15.15 -3.01 2.76
C ASP A 120 -15.48 -1.52 2.99
N GLU A 121 -15.06 -0.93 4.11
CA GLU A 121 -15.18 0.50 4.37
C GLU A 121 -14.42 1.34 3.35
N MET A 122 -13.17 0.99 3.07
CA MET A 122 -12.36 1.64 2.04
C MET A 122 -13.06 1.62 0.68
N LEU A 123 -13.60 0.47 0.28
CA LEU A 123 -14.29 0.33 -0.99
C LEU A 123 -15.55 1.18 -1.08
N CYS A 124 -16.36 1.19 -0.03
CA CYS A 124 -17.56 2.03 0.04
C CYS A 124 -17.21 3.52 -0.18
N LYS A 125 -16.16 4.01 0.49
CA LYS A 125 -15.68 5.39 0.33
C LYS A 125 -15.10 5.66 -1.06
N LEU A 126 -14.40 4.69 -1.63
CA LEU A 126 -13.80 4.79 -2.95
C LEU A 126 -14.87 4.81 -4.06
N GLU A 127 -15.86 3.92 -3.98
CA GLU A 127 -17.00 3.89 -4.91
C GLU A 127 -17.85 5.17 -4.81
N HIS A 128 -18.07 5.68 -3.61
CA HIS A 128 -18.71 6.98 -3.41
C HIS A 128 -17.91 8.10 -4.08
N THR A 129 -16.59 8.11 -3.88
CA THR A 129 -15.68 9.06 -4.53
C THR A 129 -15.78 8.99 -6.05
N PHE A 130 -15.80 7.78 -6.62
CA PHE A 130 -15.94 7.58 -8.06
C PHE A 130 -17.27 8.09 -8.60
N SER A 131 -18.36 7.86 -7.86
CA SER A 131 -19.68 8.35 -8.26
C SER A 131 -19.76 9.87 -8.33
N GLU A 132 -19.11 10.57 -7.41
CA GLU A 132 -19.08 12.05 -7.39
C GLU A 132 -18.18 12.66 -8.46
N ILE A 133 -17.19 11.93 -8.96
CA ILE A 133 -16.29 12.40 -10.03
C ILE A 133 -16.92 12.20 -11.41
N LEU A 134 -17.81 11.22 -11.55
CA LEU A 134 -18.50 10.92 -12.81
C LEU A 134 -19.76 11.76 -13.04
N LEU A 135 -20.20 12.53 -12.05
CA LEU A 135 -21.31 13.51 -12.14
C LEU A 135 -20.83 14.84 -12.69
#